data_35c38f6657ad1b3fdbfbf0d423cb962c
#
_entry.id   35c38f6657ad1b3fdbfbf0d423cb962c
#
_cell.length_a   1.000
_cell.length_b   1.000
_cell.length_c   1.000
_cell.angle_alpha   90.00
_cell.angle_beta   90.00
_cell.angle_gamma   90.00
#
_symmetry.space_group_name_H-M   'P 1'
#
loop_
_entity.id
_entity.type
_entity.pdbx_description
1 polymer ?
#
loop_
_entity_poly.entity_id
_entity_poly.type
_entity_poly.pdbx_seq_one_letter_code
_entity_poly.pdbx_strand_id
1 'polypeptide(L)'
;MRKLRNQLVLYSYYRLLMATTSSSATASTTAAASASPAAPRAGRKPRKQAAAPAPAEAAEQPADRLDLIAQGLSGKASAKQAIFRATQGAFDVLRQASQELCLELTHKITTSLDPSVRIEYYPVNGMEFHIRFSGDLLVFVMHSNIVTFPDTFGPMTTPYVEADFRRRFFGHIMAYNFMADSIKYQRLSDPGYLVGRLLVNIDSHYFLEGVQQLELPDHDMSDSPVTAAAMRLFVESAMIAAVNNDLIAPPMNDIQKITVKQKLENQQVSRGSKVGFSFSHEQRF
;
A
#
# COMPACT_ATOMS: atom_id res chain seq x y z
N MET A 1 -12.94 33.94 -10.93
CA MET A 1 -12.84 33.20 -12.21
C MET A 1 -11.43 32.64 -12.56
N ARG A 2 -10.32 33.34 -12.25
CA ARG A 2 -8.95 32.79 -12.50
C ARG A 2 -8.61 31.54 -11.64
N LYS A 3 -9.10 31.44 -10.41
CA LYS A 3 -8.82 30.27 -9.51
C LYS A 3 -9.44 28.96 -10.00
N LEU A 4 -10.66 29.00 -10.54
CA LEU A 4 -11.34 27.81 -11.11
C LEU A 4 -10.65 27.31 -12.39
N ARG A 5 -10.06 28.18 -13.18
CA ARG A 5 -9.38 27.84 -14.42
C ARG A 5 -8.07 27.09 -14.17
N ASN A 6 -7.33 27.44 -13.12
CA ASN A 6 -6.10 26.75 -12.75
C ASN A 6 -6.36 25.38 -12.10
N GLN A 7 -7.45 25.21 -11.36
CA GLN A 7 -7.86 23.90 -10.83
C GLN A 7 -8.27 22.94 -11.96
N LEU A 8 -9.00 23.42 -12.96
CA LEU A 8 -9.39 22.62 -14.12
C LEU A 8 -8.19 22.18 -14.98
N VAL A 9 -7.17 23.02 -15.13
CA VAL A 9 -5.95 22.69 -15.88
C VAL A 9 -5.13 21.62 -15.15
N LEU A 10 -4.98 21.70 -13.83
CA LEU A 10 -4.30 20.66 -13.03
C LEU A 10 -5.08 19.34 -13.06
N TYR A 11 -6.40 19.41 -12.95
CA TYR A 11 -7.26 18.21 -13.00
C TYR A 11 -7.22 17.51 -14.38
N SER A 12 -7.19 18.30 -15.45
CA SER A 12 -7.03 17.80 -16.82
C SER A 12 -5.65 17.18 -17.04
N TYR A 13 -4.62 17.75 -16.44
CA TYR A 13 -3.23 17.29 -16.52
C TYR A 13 -3.03 15.94 -15.79
N TYR A 14 -3.61 15.78 -14.60
CA TYR A 14 -3.58 14.53 -13.84
C TYR A 14 -4.38 13.41 -14.54
N ARG A 15 -5.48 13.74 -15.18
CA ARG A 15 -6.30 12.77 -15.91
C ARG A 15 -5.61 12.22 -17.16
N LEU A 16 -4.78 13.02 -17.81
CA LEU A 16 -3.98 12.61 -18.97
C LEU A 16 -2.86 11.64 -18.58
N LEU A 17 -2.26 11.83 -17.39
CA LEU A 17 -1.18 10.98 -16.88
C LEU A 17 -1.64 9.55 -16.58
N MET A 18 -2.88 9.37 -16.14
CA MET A 18 -3.45 8.06 -15.78
C MET A 18 -3.97 7.27 -16.98
N ALA A 19 -4.21 7.92 -18.14
CA ALA A 19 -4.71 7.25 -19.34
C ALA A 19 -3.62 6.50 -20.12
N THR A 20 -2.35 6.71 -19.83
CA THR A 20 -1.23 6.14 -20.59
C THR A 20 -0.62 4.85 -20.01
N THR A 21 -1.09 4.38 -18.86
CA THR A 21 -0.51 3.19 -18.19
C THR A 21 -1.26 1.87 -18.44
N SER A 22 -2.30 1.86 -19.29
CA SER A 22 -3.05 0.63 -19.59
C SER A 22 -2.91 0.22 -21.05
N SER A 23 -1.70 -0.14 -21.49
CA SER A 23 -1.52 -0.91 -22.73
C SER A 23 -0.14 -1.53 -22.74
N SER A 24 -0.09 -2.82 -22.52
CA SER A 24 0.76 -3.80 -23.18
C SER A 24 1.17 -4.94 -22.25
N ALA A 25 0.61 -6.10 -22.50
CA ALA A 25 1.32 -7.38 -22.52
C ALA A 25 0.39 -8.48 -23.04
N THR A 26 0.42 -8.65 -24.35
CA THR A 26 0.08 -9.91 -25.02
C THR A 26 1.34 -10.42 -25.70
N ALA A 27 1.68 -11.68 -25.46
CA ALA A 27 2.36 -12.61 -26.39
C ALA A 27 2.62 -13.89 -25.62
N SER A 28 1.89 -14.94 -25.94
CA SER A 28 2.08 -16.02 -26.94
C SER A 28 3.17 -16.99 -26.55
N THR A 29 2.76 -18.18 -26.10
CA THR A 29 2.68 -19.47 -26.81
C THR A 29 3.98 -19.99 -27.41
N THR A 30 4.41 -21.16 -27.01
CA THR A 30 4.52 -22.29 -27.94
C THR A 30 4.76 -23.60 -27.19
N ALA A 31 4.08 -24.62 -27.66
CA ALA A 31 4.13 -26.01 -27.26
C ALA A 31 5.36 -26.72 -27.87
N ALA A 32 5.84 -27.74 -27.18
CA ALA A 32 6.54 -28.84 -27.85
C ALA A 32 6.24 -30.15 -27.10
N ALA A 33 5.66 -31.05 -27.86
CA ALA A 33 5.42 -32.45 -27.51
C ALA A 33 6.68 -33.28 -27.82
N SER A 34 6.93 -34.34 -27.03
CA SER A 34 7.60 -35.57 -27.51
C SER A 34 7.30 -36.69 -26.50
N ALA A 35 6.59 -37.62 -26.94
CA ALA A 35 6.76 -39.00 -27.31
C ALA A 35 7.41 -39.92 -26.27
N SER A 36 6.62 -40.95 -26.00
CA SER A 36 6.89 -42.21 -25.31
C SER A 36 7.94 -43.07 -26.04
N PRO A 37 8.52 -44.10 -25.37
CA PRO A 37 8.14 -45.45 -25.82
C PRO A 37 7.97 -46.50 -24.70
N ALA A 38 7.39 -47.60 -25.14
CA ALA A 38 6.80 -48.75 -24.48
C ALA A 38 7.77 -49.77 -23.86
N ALA A 39 7.25 -50.45 -22.87
CA ALA A 39 7.30 -51.83 -22.30
C ALA A 39 8.49 -52.79 -22.54
N PRO A 40 8.71 -53.80 -21.64
CA PRO A 40 8.05 -55.09 -21.87
C PRO A 40 7.53 -55.85 -20.63
N ARG A 41 6.67 -56.84 -20.96
CA ARG A 41 6.05 -57.83 -20.09
C ARG A 41 7.04 -58.89 -19.59
N ALA A 42 6.83 -59.40 -18.35
CA ALA A 42 6.76 -60.84 -18.05
C ALA A 42 6.65 -61.12 -16.54
N GLY A 43 5.87 -62.15 -16.14
CA GLY A 43 6.03 -62.81 -14.84
C GLY A 43 4.76 -63.10 -14.04
N ARG A 44 3.99 -64.11 -14.45
CA ARG A 44 2.85 -64.67 -13.72
C ARG A 44 3.32 -65.75 -12.74
N LYS A 45 2.99 -65.65 -11.44
CA LYS A 45 2.89 -66.81 -10.45
C LYS A 45 2.11 -66.36 -9.21
N PRO A 46 1.71 -67.22 -8.27
CA PRO A 46 0.36 -67.77 -8.25
C PRO A 46 -0.47 -67.29 -7.02
N ARG A 47 -1.75 -67.53 -7.18
CA ARG A 47 -2.88 -67.30 -6.22
C ARG A 47 -2.59 -67.95 -4.84
N LYS A 48 -2.66 -67.10 -3.77
CA LYS A 48 -2.89 -67.49 -2.39
C LYS A 48 -4.24 -67.03 -1.90
N GLN A 49 -4.92 -67.87 -1.23
CA GLN A 49 -6.30 -67.85 -0.78
C GLN A 49 -6.63 -66.60 0.10
N ALA A 50 -7.88 -66.24 0.01
CA ALA A 50 -8.54 -65.14 0.67
C ALA A 50 -8.49 -65.21 2.20
N ALA A 51 -8.11 -64.11 2.82
CA ALA A 51 -8.49 -63.73 4.16
C ALA A 51 -9.68 -62.76 4.05
N ALA A 52 -10.65 -62.92 4.97
CA ALA A 52 -11.88 -62.13 5.02
C ALA A 52 -11.61 -60.62 5.02
N PRO A 53 -12.45 -59.79 4.40
CA PRO A 53 -12.24 -58.33 4.36
C PRO A 53 -12.44 -57.77 5.77
N ALA A 54 -11.40 -57.06 6.24
CA ALA A 54 -11.55 -56.10 7.33
C ALA A 54 -12.59 -55.03 6.93
N PRO A 55 -13.33 -54.44 7.88
CA PRO A 55 -14.30 -53.41 7.56
C PRO A 55 -13.59 -52.28 6.80
N ALA A 56 -14.10 -52.00 5.62
CA ALA A 56 -13.63 -50.91 4.77
C ALA A 56 -13.66 -49.59 5.61
N GLU A 57 -12.47 -49.07 5.92
CA GLU A 57 -12.36 -47.63 6.21
C GLU A 57 -13.11 -46.91 5.10
N ALA A 58 -14.10 -46.13 5.50
CA ALA A 58 -14.84 -45.29 4.59
C ALA A 58 -13.80 -44.39 3.90
N ALA A 59 -13.46 -44.70 2.66
CA ALA A 59 -12.63 -43.84 1.83
C ALA A 59 -13.38 -42.51 1.77
N GLU A 60 -12.81 -41.49 2.41
CA GLU A 60 -13.28 -40.10 2.25
C GLU A 60 -13.34 -39.84 0.74
N GLN A 61 -14.55 -39.65 0.24
CA GLN A 61 -14.73 -39.31 -1.15
C GLN A 61 -13.97 -38.00 -1.37
N PRO A 62 -13.14 -37.88 -2.42
CA PRO A 62 -12.41 -36.65 -2.69
C PRO A 62 -13.43 -35.52 -2.82
N ALA A 63 -13.30 -34.50 -1.97
CA ALA A 63 -14.19 -33.33 -1.97
C ALA A 63 -14.34 -32.81 -3.40
N ASP A 64 -15.59 -32.58 -3.81
CA ASP A 64 -15.87 -32.06 -5.14
C ASP A 64 -15.10 -30.74 -5.32
N ARG A 65 -14.38 -30.61 -6.42
CA ARG A 65 -13.61 -29.38 -6.76
C ARG A 65 -14.50 -28.14 -6.80
N LEU A 66 -15.76 -28.28 -7.21
CA LEU A 66 -16.74 -27.18 -7.20
C LEU A 66 -17.08 -26.76 -5.77
N ASP A 67 -17.25 -27.71 -4.86
CA ASP A 67 -17.51 -27.41 -3.45
C ASP A 67 -16.32 -26.70 -2.80
N LEU A 68 -15.09 -27.11 -3.09
CA LEU A 68 -13.88 -26.43 -2.62
C LEU A 68 -13.79 -25.00 -3.14
N ILE A 69 -14.10 -24.77 -4.42
CA ILE A 69 -14.14 -23.44 -5.01
C ILE A 69 -15.24 -22.59 -4.35
N ALA A 70 -16.45 -23.12 -4.21
CA ALA A 70 -17.59 -22.45 -3.59
C ALA A 70 -17.28 -22.06 -2.13
N GLN A 71 -16.66 -22.96 -1.37
CA GLN A 71 -16.22 -22.69 0.00
C GLN A 71 -15.14 -21.60 0.05
N GLY A 72 -14.17 -21.63 -0.86
CA GLY A 72 -13.15 -20.59 -0.96
C GLY A 72 -13.72 -19.22 -1.30
N LEU A 73 -14.69 -19.17 -2.20
CA LEU A 73 -15.34 -17.93 -2.61
C LEU A 73 -16.26 -17.37 -1.50
N SER A 74 -17.06 -18.23 -0.88
CA SER A 74 -17.96 -17.80 0.22
C SER A 74 -17.22 -17.42 1.50
N GLY A 75 -16.09 -18.04 1.77
CA GLY A 75 -15.24 -17.79 2.94
C GLY A 75 -14.20 -16.70 2.71
N LYS A 76 -13.04 -17.10 2.25
CA LYS A 76 -11.85 -16.22 2.15
C LYS A 76 -12.02 -15.05 1.18
N ALA A 77 -12.62 -15.27 0.01
CA ALA A 77 -12.83 -14.20 -0.95
C ALA A 77 -13.86 -13.17 -0.45
N SER A 78 -14.96 -13.64 0.15
CA SER A 78 -15.97 -12.78 0.77
C SER A 78 -15.38 -11.93 1.90
N ALA A 79 -14.54 -12.52 2.78
CA ALA A 79 -13.83 -11.79 3.83
C ALA A 79 -12.94 -10.68 3.25
N LYS A 80 -12.17 -10.97 2.18
CA LYS A 80 -11.33 -9.96 1.52
C LYS A 80 -12.15 -8.80 0.95
N GLN A 81 -13.33 -9.06 0.40
CA GLN A 81 -14.22 -7.99 -0.07
C GLN A 81 -14.79 -7.15 1.08
N ALA A 82 -15.10 -7.76 2.22
CA ALA A 82 -15.51 -7.02 3.41
C ALA A 82 -14.39 -6.11 3.94
N ILE A 83 -13.15 -6.62 3.98
CA ILE A 83 -11.97 -5.83 4.38
C ILE A 83 -11.71 -4.68 3.42
N PHE A 84 -11.85 -4.90 2.12
CA PHE A 84 -11.72 -3.82 1.15
C PHE A 84 -12.70 -2.68 1.43
N ARG A 85 -13.98 -3.00 1.71
CA ARG A 85 -14.99 -1.98 2.08
C ARG A 85 -14.67 -1.28 3.40
N ALA A 86 -14.18 -2.03 4.41
CA ALA A 86 -13.72 -1.43 5.68
C ALA A 86 -12.56 -0.45 5.47
N THR A 87 -11.60 -0.83 4.62
CA THR A 87 -10.46 0.02 4.25
C THR A 87 -10.92 1.27 3.48
N GLN A 88 -11.90 1.11 2.61
CA GLN A 88 -12.50 2.24 1.87
C GLN A 88 -13.16 3.23 2.83
N GLY A 89 -13.93 2.73 3.82
CA GLY A 89 -14.50 3.58 4.87
C GLY A 89 -13.42 4.30 5.68
N ALA A 90 -12.35 3.60 6.06
CA ALA A 90 -11.21 4.22 6.76
C ALA A 90 -10.53 5.31 5.91
N PHE A 91 -10.39 5.07 4.60
CA PHE A 91 -9.81 6.06 3.68
C PHE A 91 -10.70 7.30 3.53
N ASP A 92 -12.03 7.14 3.54
CA ASP A 92 -12.94 8.28 3.50
C ASP A 92 -12.88 9.12 4.77
N VAL A 93 -12.77 8.49 5.96
CA VAL A 93 -12.53 9.20 7.23
C VAL A 93 -11.20 9.94 7.22
N LEU A 94 -10.13 9.28 6.73
CA LEU A 94 -8.80 9.89 6.60
C LEU A 94 -8.83 11.10 5.66
N ARG A 95 -9.53 11.00 4.55
CA ARG A 95 -9.71 12.07 3.56
C ARG A 95 -10.41 13.28 4.16
N GLN A 96 -11.50 13.05 4.89
CA GLN A 96 -12.25 14.10 5.56
C GLN A 96 -11.39 14.81 6.62
N ALA A 97 -10.73 14.05 7.50
CA ALA A 97 -9.83 14.60 8.52
C ALA A 97 -8.70 15.43 7.89
N SER A 98 -8.17 14.99 6.75
CA SER A 98 -7.15 15.73 6.00
C SER A 98 -7.65 17.07 5.43
N GLN A 99 -8.86 17.09 4.92
CA GLN A 99 -9.48 18.33 4.40
C GLN A 99 -9.70 19.36 5.52
N GLU A 100 -10.26 18.90 6.63
CA GLU A 100 -10.51 19.75 7.82
C GLU A 100 -9.19 20.32 8.36
N LEU A 101 -8.16 19.47 8.51
CA LEU A 101 -6.84 19.88 8.96
C LEU A 101 -6.20 20.92 8.02
N CYS A 102 -6.29 20.75 6.71
CA CYS A 102 -5.76 21.69 5.74
C CYS A 102 -6.46 23.06 5.84
N LEU A 103 -7.78 23.08 6.06
CA LEU A 103 -8.53 24.31 6.25
C LEU A 103 -8.11 25.03 7.55
N GLU A 104 -8.04 24.31 8.66
CA GLU A 104 -7.62 24.84 9.95
C GLU A 104 -6.20 25.43 9.90
N LEU A 105 -5.25 24.67 9.32
CA LEU A 105 -3.87 25.14 9.16
C LEU A 105 -3.79 26.38 8.27
N THR A 106 -4.55 26.43 7.18
CA THR A 106 -4.60 27.60 6.31
C THR A 106 -5.07 28.85 7.08
N HIS A 107 -6.10 28.72 7.91
CA HIS A 107 -6.57 29.82 8.77
C HIS A 107 -5.52 30.22 9.82
N LYS A 108 -4.87 29.24 10.44
CA LYS A 108 -3.88 29.47 11.51
C LYS A 108 -2.63 30.18 11.00
N ILE A 109 -2.16 29.87 9.80
CA ILE A 109 -0.90 30.38 9.25
C ILE A 109 -1.04 31.66 8.43
N THR A 110 -2.27 32.05 8.02
CA THR A 110 -2.52 33.20 7.12
C THR A 110 -1.97 34.52 7.68
N THR A 111 -1.80 34.64 8.99
CA THR A 111 -1.37 35.87 9.68
C THR A 111 0.12 35.96 9.97
N SER A 112 0.90 34.89 9.83
CA SER A 112 2.26 34.81 10.37
C SER A 112 3.34 34.33 9.42
N LEU A 113 3.03 34.01 8.15
CA LEU A 113 3.95 33.32 7.25
C LEU A 113 4.16 34.04 5.93
N ASP A 114 5.29 33.70 5.29
CA ASP A 114 5.57 34.05 3.90
C ASP A 114 4.40 33.62 3.00
N PRO A 115 3.85 34.49 2.16
CA PRO A 115 2.74 34.16 1.26
C PRO A 115 3.01 33.02 0.27
N SER A 116 4.27 32.63 0.11
CA SER A 116 4.68 31.49 -0.73
C SER A 116 4.42 30.15 -0.05
N VAL A 117 4.33 30.11 1.28
CA VAL A 117 3.99 28.89 2.03
C VAL A 117 2.49 28.63 1.89
N ARG A 118 2.13 27.62 1.10
CA ARG A 118 0.74 27.26 0.83
C ARG A 118 0.46 25.87 1.34
N ILE A 119 -0.74 25.71 1.91
CA ILE A 119 -1.28 24.39 2.24
C ILE A 119 -2.45 24.15 1.30
N GLU A 120 -2.40 23.06 0.56
CA GLU A 120 -3.38 22.73 -0.48
C GLU A 120 -3.72 21.25 -0.40
N TYR A 121 -5.03 20.96 -0.40
CA TYR A 121 -5.56 19.60 -0.51
C TYR A 121 -5.99 19.32 -1.95
N TYR A 122 -5.55 18.18 -2.50
CA TYR A 122 -5.87 17.75 -3.87
C TYR A 122 -6.53 16.39 -3.87
N PRO A 123 -7.83 16.28 -4.14
CA PRO A 123 -8.45 14.99 -4.43
C PRO A 123 -8.00 14.51 -5.81
N VAL A 124 -7.49 13.28 -5.90
CA VAL A 124 -7.05 12.68 -7.17
C VAL A 124 -8.11 11.72 -7.69
N ASN A 125 -8.46 10.72 -6.89
CA ASN A 125 -9.49 9.73 -7.22
C ASN A 125 -10.08 9.09 -5.95
N GLY A 126 -10.88 8.03 -6.09
CA GLY A 126 -11.49 7.33 -4.95
C GLY A 126 -10.48 6.64 -4.01
N MET A 127 -9.24 6.46 -4.46
CA MET A 127 -8.19 5.71 -3.73
C MET A 127 -6.92 6.54 -3.50
N GLU A 128 -6.92 7.83 -3.84
CA GLU A 128 -5.75 8.68 -3.75
C GLU A 128 -6.14 10.15 -3.51
N PHE A 129 -5.42 10.80 -2.61
CA PHE A 129 -5.43 12.26 -2.42
C PHE A 129 -4.05 12.74 -1.99
N HIS A 130 -3.81 14.03 -2.18
CA HIS A 130 -2.55 14.65 -1.85
C HIS A 130 -2.74 15.86 -0.93
N ILE A 131 -1.75 16.11 -0.08
CA ILE A 131 -1.61 17.33 0.70
C ILE A 131 -0.27 17.96 0.34
N ARG A 132 -0.31 19.17 -0.23
CA ARG A 132 0.87 19.97 -0.47
C ARG A 132 1.04 20.99 0.62
N PHE A 133 2.23 21.13 1.15
CA PHE A 133 2.62 22.19 2.06
C PHE A 133 4.06 22.60 1.77
N SER A 134 4.23 23.89 1.37
CA SER A 134 5.53 24.38 0.93
C SER A 134 6.18 23.53 -0.18
N GLY A 135 7.36 23.00 0.04
CA GLY A 135 8.11 22.12 -0.86
C GLY A 135 7.77 20.64 -0.78
N ASP A 136 6.93 20.24 0.17
CA ASP A 136 6.55 18.86 0.41
C ASP A 136 5.18 18.52 -0.20
N LEU A 137 5.04 17.27 -0.63
CA LEU A 137 3.79 16.68 -1.10
C LEU A 137 3.59 15.33 -0.42
N LEU A 138 2.66 15.26 0.51
CA LEU A 138 2.19 13.98 1.04
C LEU A 138 1.15 13.38 0.09
N VAL A 139 1.40 12.14 -0.29
CA VAL A 139 0.54 11.33 -1.18
C VAL A 139 -0.01 10.18 -0.37
N PHE A 140 -1.33 10.15 -0.18
CA PHE A 140 -2.04 9.07 0.48
C PHE A 140 -2.69 8.17 -0.56
N VAL A 141 -2.32 6.88 -0.55
CA VAL A 141 -2.79 5.90 -1.54
C VAL A 141 -3.37 4.70 -0.82
N MET A 142 -4.63 4.39 -1.10
CA MET A 142 -5.25 3.12 -0.72
C MET A 142 -4.99 2.08 -1.80
N HIS A 143 -4.52 0.90 -1.42
CA HIS A 143 -4.35 -0.22 -2.35
C HIS A 143 -5.56 -1.14 -2.37
N SER A 144 -5.87 -1.70 -3.53
CA SER A 144 -6.96 -2.67 -3.68
C SER A 144 -6.61 -4.08 -3.17
N ASN A 145 -5.32 -4.38 -3.02
CA ASN A 145 -4.86 -5.67 -2.57
C ASN A 145 -5.05 -5.85 -1.06
N ILE A 146 -5.57 -6.99 -0.65
CA ILE A 146 -5.66 -7.40 0.75
C ILE A 146 -4.45 -8.27 1.07
N VAL A 147 -3.70 -7.87 2.09
CA VAL A 147 -2.46 -8.51 2.52
C VAL A 147 -2.65 -9.30 3.82
N THR A 148 -1.69 -10.16 4.13
CA THR A 148 -1.52 -10.83 5.43
C THR A 148 -0.04 -10.88 5.74
N PHE A 149 0.31 -11.17 6.97
CA PHE A 149 1.68 -11.27 7.44
C PHE A 149 2.02 -12.72 7.83
N PRO A 150 3.32 -13.06 7.92
CA PRO A 150 3.75 -14.33 8.51
C PRO A 150 3.26 -14.48 9.94
N ASP A 151 3.05 -15.70 10.39
CA ASP A 151 2.60 -16.00 11.76
C ASP A 151 3.61 -15.55 12.84
N THR A 152 4.86 -15.29 12.46
CA THR A 152 5.91 -14.74 13.33
C THR A 152 5.79 -13.26 13.58
N PHE A 153 4.93 -12.55 12.84
CA PHE A 153 4.72 -11.12 13.01
C PHE A 153 3.85 -10.85 14.25
N GLY A 154 4.34 -10.05 15.20
CA GLY A 154 3.74 -9.85 16.50
C GLY A 154 2.21 -9.64 16.53
N PRO A 155 1.65 -8.74 15.72
CA PRO A 155 0.20 -8.54 15.65
C PRO A 155 -0.60 -9.79 15.26
N MET A 156 0.01 -10.79 14.58
CA MET A 156 -0.67 -12.03 14.17
C MET A 156 -0.85 -13.04 15.31
N THR A 157 -0.09 -12.90 16.39
CA THR A 157 -0.09 -13.81 17.54
C THR A 157 -0.92 -13.28 18.72
N THR A 158 -1.73 -12.26 18.50
CA THR A 158 -2.60 -11.70 19.53
C THR A 158 -3.87 -12.53 19.68
N PRO A 159 -4.41 -12.69 20.91
CA PRO A 159 -5.68 -13.40 21.12
C PRO A 159 -6.84 -12.83 20.29
N TYR A 160 -6.79 -11.53 20.00
CA TYR A 160 -7.76 -10.84 19.16
C TYR A 160 -7.76 -11.41 17.73
N VAL A 161 -6.59 -11.60 17.12
CA VAL A 161 -6.47 -12.15 15.76
C VAL A 161 -6.75 -13.65 15.75
N GLU A 162 -6.32 -14.39 16.78
CA GLU A 162 -6.55 -15.83 16.91
C GLU A 162 -8.05 -16.17 17.05
N ALA A 163 -8.84 -15.29 17.67
CA ALA A 163 -10.28 -15.51 17.88
C ALA A 163 -11.09 -15.50 16.57
N ASP A 164 -10.64 -14.82 15.53
CA ASP A 164 -11.28 -14.80 14.21
C ASP A 164 -10.22 -14.77 13.10
N PHE A 165 -10.11 -15.87 12.37
CA PHE A 165 -9.19 -16.01 11.23
C PHE A 165 -9.29 -14.86 10.20
N ARG A 166 -10.43 -14.21 10.04
CA ARG A 166 -10.62 -13.09 9.10
C ARG A 166 -9.85 -11.83 9.51
N ARG A 167 -9.52 -11.66 10.80
CA ARG A 167 -8.79 -10.52 11.37
C ARG A 167 -7.32 -10.47 10.97
N ARG A 168 -6.78 -11.58 10.43
CA ARG A 168 -5.40 -11.63 9.95
C ARG A 168 -5.19 -11.06 8.54
N PHE A 169 -6.24 -10.60 7.89
CA PHE A 169 -6.16 -9.96 6.59
C PHE A 169 -6.40 -8.46 6.70
N PHE A 170 -5.64 -7.68 5.95
CA PHE A 170 -5.63 -6.22 6.02
C PHE A 170 -5.71 -5.60 4.64
N GLY A 171 -6.54 -4.56 4.51
CA GLY A 171 -6.33 -3.54 3.50
C GLY A 171 -5.29 -2.54 3.97
N HIS A 172 -4.65 -1.84 3.06
CA HIS A 172 -3.58 -0.91 3.41
C HIS A 172 -3.70 0.43 2.72
N ILE A 173 -3.36 1.48 3.47
CA ILE A 173 -3.27 2.86 3.02
C ILE A 173 -1.83 3.29 3.30
N MET A 174 -1.15 3.82 2.28
CA MET A 174 0.23 4.28 2.39
C MET A 174 0.30 5.79 2.29
N ALA A 175 1.15 6.41 3.11
CA ALA A 175 1.50 7.81 3.05
C ALA A 175 2.95 7.95 2.58
N TYR A 176 3.15 8.58 1.42
CA TYR A 176 4.48 8.88 0.88
C TYR A 176 4.73 10.39 0.90
N ASN A 177 5.96 10.79 1.22
CA ASN A 177 6.40 12.16 1.05
C ASN A 177 7.29 12.28 -0.20
N PHE A 178 6.88 13.16 -1.10
CA PHE A 178 7.63 13.59 -2.28
C PHE A 178 8.02 15.06 -2.15
N MET A 179 9.03 15.47 -2.88
CA MET A 179 9.21 16.89 -3.17
C MET A 179 8.09 17.34 -4.13
N ALA A 180 7.37 18.41 -3.81
CA ALA A 180 6.25 18.89 -4.63
C ALA A 180 6.67 19.17 -6.08
N ASP A 181 7.87 19.67 -6.28
CA ASP A 181 8.43 19.96 -7.60
C ASP A 181 8.77 18.70 -8.42
N SER A 182 9.01 17.55 -7.76
CA SER A 182 9.26 16.28 -8.46
C SER A 182 8.05 15.84 -9.26
N ILE A 183 6.87 15.96 -8.68
CA ILE A 183 5.60 15.66 -9.38
C ILE A 183 5.27 16.76 -10.39
N LYS A 184 5.40 18.04 -10.01
CA LYS A 184 5.10 19.18 -10.88
C LYS A 184 5.91 19.18 -12.17
N TYR A 185 7.19 18.85 -12.09
CA TYR A 185 8.12 18.85 -13.23
C TYR A 185 8.39 17.47 -13.79
N GLN A 186 7.60 16.46 -13.38
CA GLN A 186 7.71 15.06 -13.86
C GLN A 186 9.13 14.49 -13.75
N ARG A 187 9.79 14.74 -12.63
CA ARG A 187 11.11 14.18 -12.36
C ARG A 187 10.98 12.71 -11.95
N LEU A 188 10.81 11.83 -12.95
CA LEU A 188 10.47 10.42 -12.75
C LEU A 188 11.48 9.61 -11.93
N SER A 189 12.70 10.10 -11.80
CA SER A 189 13.77 9.44 -11.04
C SER A 189 13.90 9.94 -9.59
N ASP A 190 13.11 10.96 -9.19
CA ASP A 190 13.12 11.44 -7.82
C ASP A 190 12.37 10.46 -6.91
N PRO A 191 12.93 10.12 -5.75
CA PRO A 191 12.32 9.16 -4.85
C PRO A 191 11.14 9.78 -4.09
N GLY A 192 10.13 8.94 -3.80
CA GLY A 192 9.15 9.18 -2.76
C GLY A 192 9.50 8.35 -1.52
N TYR A 193 9.34 8.91 -0.33
CA TYR A 193 9.69 8.27 0.92
C TYR A 193 8.41 7.82 1.64
N LEU A 194 8.33 6.54 1.99
CA LEU A 194 7.21 6.02 2.77
C LEU A 194 7.29 6.59 4.19
N VAL A 195 6.27 7.35 4.58
CA VAL A 195 6.16 7.96 5.91
C VAL A 195 5.46 7.02 6.88
N GLY A 196 4.41 6.37 6.41
CA GLY A 196 3.64 5.43 7.21
C GLY A 196 2.73 4.55 6.38
N ARG A 197 2.34 3.42 6.97
CA ARG A 197 1.40 2.46 6.41
C ARG A 197 0.32 2.14 7.43
N LEU A 198 -0.91 2.49 7.13
CA LEU A 198 -2.09 2.16 7.91
C LEU A 198 -2.68 0.85 7.38
N LEU A 199 -2.86 -0.12 8.26
CA LEU A 199 -3.38 -1.45 7.98
C LEU A 199 -4.73 -1.60 8.67
N VAL A 200 -5.79 -1.91 7.92
CA VAL A 200 -7.16 -1.97 8.40
C VAL A 200 -7.72 -3.37 8.22
N ASN A 201 -8.27 -3.96 9.28
CA ASN A 201 -8.86 -5.30 9.28
C ASN A 201 -10.37 -5.29 9.03
N ILE A 202 -11.00 -6.48 9.13
CA ILE A 202 -12.43 -6.66 8.88
C ILE A 202 -13.34 -5.93 9.88
N ASP A 203 -12.89 -5.72 11.11
CA ASP A 203 -13.64 -5.03 12.17
C ASP A 203 -13.46 -3.50 12.13
N SER A 204 -12.79 -2.98 11.08
CA SER A 204 -12.37 -1.58 10.99
C SER A 204 -11.45 -1.15 12.14
N HIS A 205 -10.70 -2.09 12.69
CA HIS A 205 -9.58 -1.81 13.56
C HIS A 205 -8.31 -1.67 12.74
N TYR A 206 -7.37 -0.89 13.23
CA TYR A 206 -6.14 -0.61 12.51
C TYR A 206 -4.90 -0.84 13.36
N PHE A 207 -3.79 -1.04 12.71
CA PHE A 207 -2.47 -0.77 13.27
C PHE A 207 -1.64 0.03 12.26
N LEU A 208 -0.66 0.73 12.77
CA LEU A 208 0.13 1.67 12.01
C LEU A 208 1.60 1.28 12.06
N GLU A 209 2.21 1.17 10.89
CA GLU A 209 3.67 1.11 10.74
C GLU A 209 4.14 2.45 10.18
N GLY A 210 5.20 2.99 10.73
CA GLY A 210 5.69 4.30 10.30
C GLY A 210 7.15 4.52 10.61
N VAL A 211 7.65 5.66 10.15
CA VAL A 211 8.98 6.14 10.49
C VAL A 211 9.05 6.48 11.97
N GLN A 212 10.25 6.45 12.54
CA GLN A 212 10.45 6.71 13.97
C GLN A 212 9.93 8.09 14.42
N GLN A 213 9.91 9.07 13.50
CA GLN A 213 9.48 10.45 13.78
C GLN A 213 7.95 10.60 13.86
N LEU A 214 7.17 9.57 13.56
CA LEU A 214 5.71 9.67 13.67
C LEU A 214 5.20 9.80 15.10
N GLU A 215 6.00 9.43 16.10
CA GLU A 215 5.68 9.56 17.53
C GLU A 215 4.21 9.19 17.86
N LEU A 216 3.71 8.14 17.22
CA LEU A 216 2.34 7.69 17.43
C LEU A 216 2.28 6.80 18.66
N PRO A 217 1.18 6.89 19.45
CA PRO A 217 0.98 6.01 20.57
C PRO A 217 1.00 4.54 20.12
N ASP A 218 1.67 3.69 20.90
CA ASP A 218 1.61 2.24 20.69
C ASP A 218 0.23 1.74 21.14
N HIS A 219 -0.54 1.20 20.23
CA HIS A 219 -1.90 0.71 20.48
C HIS A 219 -2.00 -0.78 20.14
N ASP A 220 -2.66 -1.53 21.03
CA ASP A 220 -3.13 -2.86 20.64
C ASP A 220 -4.22 -2.70 19.57
N MET A 221 -4.13 -3.50 18.52
CA MET A 221 -5.11 -3.49 17.42
C MET A 221 -6.54 -3.80 17.93
N SER A 222 -6.70 -4.56 19.01
CA SER A 222 -8.00 -4.87 19.61
C SER A 222 -8.75 -3.61 20.10
N ASP A 223 -8.00 -2.57 20.50
CA ASP A 223 -8.53 -1.34 21.07
C ASP A 223 -8.37 -0.13 20.14
N SER A 224 -8.06 -0.38 18.88
CA SER A 224 -7.74 0.66 17.90
C SER A 224 -8.77 0.74 16.76
N PRO A 225 -10.02 1.16 17.02
CA PRO A 225 -10.98 1.39 15.95
C PRO A 225 -10.60 2.61 15.10
N VAL A 226 -10.91 2.56 13.82
CA VAL A 226 -10.77 3.72 12.92
C VAL A 226 -11.72 4.83 13.36
N THR A 227 -11.17 5.95 13.81
CA THR A 227 -11.91 7.15 14.21
C THR A 227 -11.38 8.39 13.51
N ALA A 228 -12.18 9.45 13.42
CA ALA A 228 -11.74 10.74 12.87
C ALA A 228 -10.51 11.29 13.62
N ALA A 229 -10.47 11.17 14.96
CA ALA A 229 -9.37 11.62 15.78
C ALA A 229 -8.08 10.84 15.50
N ALA A 230 -8.15 9.51 15.37
CA ALA A 230 -7.01 8.67 15.05
C ALA A 230 -6.47 8.96 13.63
N MET A 231 -7.36 9.13 12.65
CA MET A 231 -6.96 9.46 11.29
C MET A 231 -6.36 10.86 11.21
N ARG A 232 -6.90 11.82 11.94
CA ARG A 232 -6.32 13.16 12.05
C ARG A 232 -4.92 13.11 12.65
N LEU A 233 -4.73 12.40 13.77
CA LEU A 233 -3.43 12.24 14.40
C LEU A 233 -2.39 11.65 13.43
N PHE A 234 -2.78 10.66 12.63
CA PHE A 234 -1.90 10.10 11.61
C PHE A 234 -1.46 11.14 10.57
N VAL A 235 -2.38 11.96 10.06
CA VAL A 235 -2.06 13.02 9.09
C VAL A 235 -1.18 14.10 9.72
N GLU A 236 -1.50 14.56 10.93
CA GLU A 236 -0.70 15.54 11.67
C GLU A 236 0.73 15.05 11.89
N SER A 237 0.90 13.80 12.36
CA SER A 237 2.21 13.19 12.56
C SER A 237 2.98 13.05 11.26
N ALA A 238 2.31 12.66 10.17
CA ALA A 238 2.93 12.57 8.85
C ALA A 238 3.40 13.95 8.33
N MET A 239 2.62 15.00 8.55
CA MET A 239 3.00 16.36 8.19
C MET A 239 4.17 16.86 9.04
N ILE A 240 4.16 16.63 10.35
CA ILE A 240 5.27 16.98 11.26
C ILE A 240 6.54 16.25 10.84
N ALA A 241 6.47 14.95 10.57
CA ALA A 241 7.61 14.16 10.10
C ALA A 241 8.17 14.71 8.78
N ALA A 242 7.32 15.11 7.85
CA ALA A 242 7.75 15.68 6.57
C ALA A 242 8.41 17.05 6.72
N VAL A 243 7.84 17.94 7.56
CA VAL A 243 8.40 19.29 7.82
C VAL A 243 9.74 19.21 8.53
N ASN A 244 9.92 18.25 9.44
CA ASN A 244 11.15 18.10 10.21
C ASN A 244 12.28 17.36 9.47
N ASN A 245 12.00 16.84 8.29
CA ASN A 245 12.99 16.09 7.50
C ASN A 245 13.54 16.93 6.35
N ASP A 246 14.77 17.42 6.53
CA ASP A 246 15.48 18.21 5.55
C ASP A 246 16.13 17.34 4.45
N LEU A 247 16.32 17.95 3.28
CA LEU A 247 17.12 17.38 2.21
C LEU A 247 18.62 17.55 2.52
N ILE A 248 19.34 16.45 2.59
CA ILE A 248 20.81 16.51 2.71
C ILE A 248 21.41 16.64 1.31
N ALA A 249 22.31 17.59 1.16
CA ALA A 249 23.05 17.77 -0.07
C ALA A 249 23.88 16.52 -0.41
N PRO A 250 23.89 16.07 -1.67
CA PRO A 250 24.73 14.95 -2.06
C PRO A 250 26.22 15.34 -1.92
N PRO A 251 27.10 14.35 -1.71
CA PRO A 251 28.55 14.60 -1.68
C PRO A 251 29.02 15.27 -2.98
N MET A 252 30.01 16.17 -2.88
CA MET A 252 30.51 16.91 -4.03
C MET A 252 30.95 15.99 -5.18
N ASN A 253 31.49 14.83 -4.89
CA ASN A 253 31.93 13.85 -5.89
C ASN A 253 30.78 13.35 -6.78
N ASP A 254 29.55 13.27 -6.25
CA ASP A 254 28.40 12.76 -6.97
C ASP A 254 27.79 13.80 -7.92
N ILE A 255 28.11 15.08 -7.73
CA ILE A 255 27.54 16.20 -8.50
C ILE A 255 28.54 16.91 -9.40
N GLN A 256 29.84 16.51 -9.38
CA GLN A 256 30.90 17.16 -10.17
C GLN A 256 30.69 17.06 -11.68
N LYS A 257 29.97 16.03 -12.15
CA LYS A 257 29.78 15.76 -13.57
C LYS A 257 28.35 15.44 -13.85
N ILE A 258 27.80 16.05 -14.90
CA ILE A 258 26.48 15.73 -15.44
C ILE A 258 26.61 15.27 -16.87
N THR A 259 25.72 14.38 -17.29
CA THR A 259 25.62 13.96 -18.68
C THR A 259 24.72 14.91 -19.49
N VAL A 260 24.87 14.91 -20.81
CA VAL A 260 23.98 15.66 -21.71
C VAL A 260 22.53 15.21 -21.53
N LYS A 261 22.30 13.90 -21.32
CA LYS A 261 20.97 13.34 -21.04
C LYS A 261 20.36 13.96 -19.79
N GLN A 262 21.10 14.00 -18.65
CA GLN A 262 20.64 14.62 -17.42
C GLN A 262 20.32 16.10 -17.59
N LYS A 263 21.12 16.83 -18.39
CA LYS A 263 20.88 18.22 -18.72
C LYS A 263 19.59 18.41 -19.52
N LEU A 264 19.36 17.56 -20.53
CA LEU A 264 18.19 17.67 -21.42
C LEU A 264 16.89 17.25 -20.73
N GLU A 265 16.93 16.26 -19.85
CA GLU A 265 15.77 15.79 -19.09
C GLU A 265 15.43 16.71 -17.90
N ASN A 266 16.09 17.88 -17.77
CA ASN A 266 15.98 18.76 -16.62
C ASN A 266 16.13 18.05 -15.26
N GLN A 267 16.82 16.90 -15.26
CA GLN A 267 17.14 16.19 -14.04
C GLN A 267 18.18 17.01 -13.29
N GLN A 268 17.78 17.64 -12.22
CA GLN A 268 18.75 18.30 -11.34
C GLN A 268 19.68 17.23 -10.78
N VAL A 269 20.98 17.50 -10.90
CA VAL A 269 22.05 16.60 -10.45
C VAL A 269 22.06 16.43 -8.93
N SER A 270 21.53 17.40 -8.20
CA SER A 270 21.43 17.34 -6.75
C SER A 270 20.22 16.53 -6.32
N ARG A 271 20.38 15.24 -6.23
CA ARG A 271 19.46 14.40 -5.49
C ARG A 271 19.80 14.52 -4.01
N GLY A 272 19.13 15.43 -3.31
CA GLY A 272 19.13 15.39 -1.86
C GLY A 272 18.41 14.12 -1.41
N SER A 273 18.94 13.42 -0.41
CA SER A 273 18.20 12.37 0.28
C SER A 273 17.58 12.93 1.55
N LYS A 274 16.29 12.66 1.78
CA LYS A 274 15.68 12.95 3.06
C LYS A 274 16.21 11.95 4.10
N VAL A 275 16.75 12.47 5.18
CA VAL A 275 17.23 11.68 6.30
C VAL A 275 16.15 11.62 7.35
N GLY A 276 15.93 10.45 7.94
CA GLY A 276 15.00 10.26 9.03
C GLY A 276 13.76 9.42 8.70
N PHE A 277 13.53 9.04 7.45
CA PHE A 277 12.49 8.08 7.11
C PHE A 277 13.02 6.64 7.23
N SER A 278 13.30 6.20 8.47
CA SER A 278 13.59 4.79 8.76
C SER A 278 12.39 4.15 9.46
N PHE A 279 12.06 2.92 9.07
CA PHE A 279 10.99 2.18 9.74
C PHE A 279 11.45 1.70 11.11
N SER A 280 10.64 1.93 12.13
CA SER A 280 10.89 1.44 13.49
C SER A 280 10.99 -0.09 13.59
N HIS A 281 10.54 -0.81 12.56
CA HIS A 281 10.49 -2.26 12.52
C HIS A 281 11.82 -2.93 12.12
N GLU A 282 12.73 -2.24 11.44
CA GLU A 282 14.01 -2.82 10.99
C GLU A 282 15.02 -3.03 12.13
N GLN A 283 14.76 -2.54 13.32
CA GLN A 283 15.67 -2.67 14.47
C GLN A 283 15.36 -3.83 15.43
N ARG A 284 14.41 -4.71 15.11
CA ARG A 284 14.02 -5.85 15.96
C ARG A 284 14.35 -7.24 15.38
N PHE A 285 15.35 -7.32 14.48
CA PHE A 285 15.91 -8.61 14.05
C PHE A 285 17.35 -8.75 14.50
#